data_5a4852369412a41d2c52ecfaec692619
#
_entry.id   5a4852369412a41d2c52ecfaec692619
#
_cell.length_a   1.000
_cell.length_b   1.000
_cell.length_c   1.000
_cell.angle_alpha   90.00
_cell.angle_beta   90.00
_cell.angle_gamma   90.00
#
_symmetry.space_group_name_H-M   'P 1'
#
loop_
_entity.id
_entity.type
_entity.pdbx_description
1 polymer ?
#
loop_
_entity_poly.entity_id
_entity_poly.type
_entity_poly.pdbx_seq_one_letter_code
_entity_poly.pdbx_strand_id
1 'polypeptide(L)'
;MKILVTGGRGFIGSHFVEECLAKGWSIVDVDKLTYASNKSLPWDNHKNYTFIKADISEIDHLPSCDVLINFAAESHVDNSIKSSDVFVKSNILGVHNLLELIRGKPSYDRPLFFHISTDEVYGDRHDGKFTEDDKLKPSNPYSATKAAAEMLVLSYHRTYGIDYLITRSSNNYGERQFEEKLIPKCLQCIKEDKKIPIHGDGSYVRDWTYVKDNVNALILLIEKNIKNDVFNIAAENYLTNLTVAKEVLTWYNKNENCIKFVENRWGQDIRYAVSSEKLKKATGWNPDFINGLKKFVG
;
A
#
# COMPACT_ATOMS: atom_id res chain seq x y z
N MET A 1 -5.11 18.25 -13.37
CA MET A 1 -5.37 17.84 -11.99
C MET A 1 -4.12 18.07 -11.17
N LYS A 2 -4.26 18.58 -9.96
CA LYS A 2 -3.16 18.81 -9.02
C LYS A 2 -3.32 17.88 -7.81
N ILE A 3 -2.34 17.01 -7.57
CA ILE A 3 -2.39 16.00 -6.53
C ILE A 3 -1.27 16.24 -5.51
N LEU A 4 -1.64 16.24 -4.24
CA LEU A 4 -0.71 16.14 -3.12
C LEU A 4 -0.57 14.65 -2.76
N VAL A 5 0.63 14.14 -2.90
CA VAL A 5 0.99 12.75 -2.55
C VAL A 5 1.78 12.79 -1.26
N THR A 6 1.45 11.97 -0.29
CA THR A 6 2.32 11.74 0.85
C THR A 6 2.88 10.33 0.79
N GLY A 7 4.18 10.18 1.05
CA GLY A 7 4.87 8.90 0.87
C GLY A 7 5.13 8.53 -0.60
N GLY A 8 5.24 9.52 -1.48
CA GLY A 8 5.47 9.32 -2.92
C GLY A 8 6.85 8.77 -3.26
N ARG A 9 7.77 8.74 -2.31
CA ARG A 9 9.08 8.09 -2.44
C ARG A 9 9.09 6.64 -1.96
N GLY A 10 8.00 6.16 -1.40
CA GLY A 10 7.81 4.75 -1.06
C GLY A 10 7.55 3.88 -2.29
N PHE A 11 7.38 2.57 -2.06
CA PHE A 11 7.15 1.58 -3.12
C PHE A 11 5.94 1.92 -4.00
N ILE A 12 4.72 1.84 -3.45
CA ILE A 12 3.48 2.06 -4.22
C ILE A 12 3.36 3.53 -4.66
N GLY A 13 3.68 4.47 -3.74
CA GLY A 13 3.61 5.91 -4.01
C GLY A 13 4.46 6.34 -5.19
N SER A 14 5.67 5.77 -5.36
CA SER A 14 6.55 6.11 -6.47
C SER A 14 5.99 5.68 -7.84
N HIS A 15 5.32 4.53 -7.92
CA HIS A 15 4.62 4.10 -9.13
C HIS A 15 3.41 4.98 -9.42
N PHE A 16 2.67 5.39 -8.38
CA PHE A 16 1.54 6.30 -8.55
C PHE A 16 1.99 7.67 -9.07
N VAL A 17 3.06 8.25 -8.51
CA VAL A 17 3.64 9.52 -9.00
C VAL A 17 4.05 9.41 -10.46
N GLU A 18 4.75 8.34 -10.84
CA GLU A 18 5.19 8.08 -12.22
C GLU A 18 4.03 8.11 -13.21
N GLU A 19 2.97 7.34 -12.92
CA GLU A 19 1.78 7.25 -13.77
C GLU A 19 1.00 8.58 -13.83
N CYS A 20 0.91 9.31 -12.72
CA CYS A 20 0.28 10.64 -12.71
C CYS A 20 1.04 11.66 -13.56
N LEU A 21 2.38 11.66 -13.51
CA LEU A 21 3.22 12.52 -14.33
C LEU A 21 3.10 12.17 -15.82
N ALA A 22 3.01 10.87 -16.16
CA ALA A 22 2.77 10.41 -17.54
C ALA A 22 1.41 10.90 -18.07
N LYS A 23 0.40 11.09 -17.21
CA LYS A 23 -0.90 11.69 -17.55
C LYS A 23 -0.85 13.23 -17.62
N GLY A 24 0.29 13.86 -17.37
CA GLY A 24 0.43 15.32 -17.36
C GLY A 24 -0.13 16.00 -16.10
N TRP A 25 -0.42 15.26 -15.03
CA TRP A 25 -0.88 15.83 -13.77
C TRP A 25 0.26 16.52 -13.03
N SER A 26 -0.07 17.47 -12.16
CA SER A 26 0.91 18.17 -11.31
C SER A 26 0.94 17.51 -9.93
N ILE A 27 2.14 17.16 -9.47
CA ILE A 27 2.37 16.45 -8.22
C ILE A 27 3.16 17.31 -7.25
N VAL A 28 2.65 17.42 -6.03
CA VAL A 28 3.44 17.82 -4.86
C VAL A 28 3.60 16.57 -4.00
N ASP A 29 4.83 16.13 -3.78
CA ASP A 29 5.15 14.92 -3.02
C ASP A 29 5.79 15.28 -1.68
N VAL A 30 5.18 14.82 -0.58
CA VAL A 30 5.66 15.00 0.79
C VAL A 30 6.14 13.65 1.32
N ASP A 31 7.43 13.51 1.59
CA ASP A 31 8.01 12.28 2.13
C ASP A 31 9.12 12.60 3.13
N LYS A 32 9.17 11.90 4.27
CA LYS A 32 10.22 12.12 5.27
C LYS A 32 11.53 11.42 4.95
N LEU A 33 11.57 10.59 3.91
CA LEU A 33 12.72 9.80 3.46
C LEU A 33 13.21 8.81 4.52
N THR A 34 12.36 7.82 4.82
CA THR A 34 12.74 6.70 5.69
C THR A 34 13.73 5.75 5.00
N TYR A 35 14.14 4.70 5.72
CA TYR A 35 15.06 3.67 5.20
C TYR A 35 14.54 2.98 3.93
N ALA A 36 13.22 2.87 3.75
CA ALA A 36 12.57 2.21 2.63
C ALA A 36 12.22 3.15 1.46
N SER A 37 12.55 4.46 1.57
CA SER A 37 12.24 5.45 0.53
C SER A 37 13.28 5.45 -0.58
N ASN A 38 12.84 5.64 -1.82
CA ASN A 38 13.68 5.85 -2.99
C ASN A 38 14.32 7.25 -2.92
N LYS A 39 15.64 7.33 -2.76
CA LYS A 39 16.38 8.60 -2.58
C LYS A 39 16.48 9.41 -3.87
N SER A 40 16.46 8.76 -5.03
CA SER A 40 16.51 9.37 -6.35
C SER A 40 15.55 8.66 -7.29
N LEU A 41 14.79 9.43 -8.05
CA LEU A 41 13.79 8.92 -8.98
C LEU A 41 13.93 9.62 -10.34
N PRO A 42 13.60 8.97 -11.46
CA PRO A 42 13.81 9.52 -12.81
C PRO A 42 13.14 10.87 -13.06
N TRP A 43 12.08 11.18 -12.31
CA TRP A 43 11.29 12.38 -12.47
C TRP A 43 11.60 13.50 -11.44
N ASP A 44 12.69 13.39 -10.69
CA ASP A 44 13.05 14.41 -9.68
C ASP A 44 13.17 15.83 -10.26
N ASN A 45 13.51 15.96 -11.51
CA ASN A 45 13.60 17.24 -12.23
C ASN A 45 12.42 17.48 -13.20
N HIS A 46 11.31 16.73 -13.06
CA HIS A 46 10.17 16.91 -13.95
C HIS A 46 9.43 18.20 -13.63
N LYS A 47 9.07 18.99 -14.66
CA LYS A 47 8.42 20.34 -14.51
C LYS A 47 7.12 20.33 -13.71
N ASN A 48 6.40 19.22 -13.70
CA ASN A 48 5.13 19.04 -12.97
C ASN A 48 5.31 18.34 -11.62
N TYR A 49 6.53 18.17 -11.14
CA TYR A 49 6.83 17.50 -9.87
C TYR A 49 7.53 18.44 -8.91
N THR A 50 7.05 18.49 -7.68
CA THR A 50 7.67 19.23 -6.57
C THR A 50 7.83 18.29 -5.40
N PHE A 51 9.03 18.18 -4.85
CA PHE A 51 9.33 17.39 -3.67
C PHE A 51 9.47 18.26 -2.42
N ILE A 52 8.84 17.85 -1.32
CA ILE A 52 8.94 18.47 0.00
C ILE A 52 9.36 17.39 0.99
N LYS A 53 10.55 17.55 1.59
CA LYS A 53 10.99 16.65 2.66
C LYS A 53 10.37 17.05 3.98
N ALA A 54 9.36 16.31 4.45
CA ALA A 54 8.69 16.57 5.73
C ALA A 54 8.01 15.30 6.27
N ASP A 55 7.81 15.26 7.60
CA ASP A 55 6.97 14.26 8.27
C ASP A 55 5.52 14.75 8.30
N ILE A 56 4.57 13.95 7.83
CA ILE A 56 3.15 14.31 7.78
C ILE A 56 2.53 14.58 9.16
N SER A 57 3.15 14.10 10.24
CA SER A 57 2.73 14.39 11.61
C SER A 57 3.17 15.77 12.12
N GLU A 58 4.01 16.47 11.35
CA GLU A 58 4.67 17.73 11.79
C GLU A 58 4.44 18.89 10.81
N ILE A 59 3.91 18.65 9.60
CA ILE A 59 3.58 19.73 8.67
C ILE A 59 2.46 20.61 9.23
N ASP A 60 2.53 21.89 8.96
CA ASP A 60 1.62 22.92 9.47
C ASP A 60 0.69 23.53 8.38
N HIS A 61 0.93 23.19 7.13
CA HIS A 61 0.10 23.64 6.01
C HIS A 61 0.02 22.59 4.89
N LEU A 62 -1.05 22.66 4.10
CA LEU A 62 -1.24 21.86 2.89
C LEU A 62 -1.21 22.74 1.65
N PRO A 63 -0.37 22.44 0.64
CA PRO A 63 -0.51 23.03 -0.70
C PRO A 63 -1.94 22.83 -1.24
N SER A 64 -2.41 23.80 -2.04
CA SER A 64 -3.70 23.63 -2.73
C SER A 64 -3.62 22.45 -3.71
N CYS A 65 -4.62 21.57 -3.67
CA CYS A 65 -4.70 20.37 -4.51
C CYS A 65 -6.16 19.92 -4.67
N ASP A 66 -6.44 19.18 -5.75
CA ASP A 66 -7.75 18.57 -6.00
C ASP A 66 -7.93 17.28 -5.16
N VAL A 67 -6.84 16.51 -5.01
CA VAL A 67 -6.78 15.25 -4.27
C VAL A 67 -5.54 15.23 -3.38
N LEU A 68 -5.70 14.86 -2.12
CA LEU A 68 -4.62 14.46 -1.23
C LEU A 68 -4.65 12.94 -1.08
N ILE A 69 -3.65 12.25 -1.65
CA ILE A 69 -3.53 10.80 -1.51
C ILE A 69 -2.43 10.44 -0.52
N ASN A 70 -2.80 9.65 0.50
CA ASN A 70 -1.91 9.31 1.61
C ASN A 70 -1.36 7.89 1.51
N PHE A 71 -0.13 7.74 0.98
CA PHE A 71 0.66 6.52 1.05
C PHE A 71 1.60 6.50 2.26
N ALA A 72 1.87 7.65 2.88
CA ALA A 72 2.82 7.74 3.99
C ALA A 72 2.37 6.87 5.16
N ALA A 73 3.14 5.83 5.45
CA ALA A 73 2.91 4.89 6.53
C ALA A 73 4.18 4.11 6.86
N GLU A 74 4.31 3.69 8.11
CA GLU A 74 5.17 2.57 8.47
C GLU A 74 4.41 1.27 8.20
N SER A 75 5.04 0.29 7.53
CA SER A 75 4.32 -0.88 6.99
C SER A 75 4.97 -2.24 7.24
N HIS A 76 6.06 -2.29 8.00
CA HIS A 76 6.75 -3.55 8.29
C HIS A 76 6.22 -4.19 9.57
N VAL A 77 5.46 -5.29 9.43
CA VAL A 77 4.77 -5.96 10.55
C VAL A 77 5.74 -6.32 11.69
N ASP A 78 6.90 -6.95 11.38
CA ASP A 78 7.86 -7.37 12.41
C ASP A 78 8.41 -6.18 13.21
N ASN A 79 8.60 -5.02 12.56
CA ASN A 79 9.01 -3.81 13.25
C ASN A 79 7.89 -3.30 14.16
N SER A 80 6.61 -3.41 13.74
CA SER A 80 5.48 -3.00 14.56
C SER A 80 5.33 -3.85 15.84
N ILE A 81 5.70 -5.13 15.76
CA ILE A 81 5.67 -6.06 16.90
C ILE A 81 6.81 -5.73 17.88
N LYS A 82 7.97 -5.33 17.38
CA LYS A 82 9.12 -4.94 18.21
C LYS A 82 8.93 -3.59 18.91
N SER A 83 8.40 -2.60 18.18
CA SER A 83 8.07 -1.26 18.69
C SER A 83 6.99 -0.64 17.82
N SER A 84 5.86 -0.27 18.42
CA SER A 84 4.71 0.30 17.71
C SER A 84 4.70 1.83 17.66
N ASP A 85 5.57 2.52 18.37
CA ASP A 85 5.52 3.99 18.54
C ASP A 85 5.60 4.74 17.21
N VAL A 86 6.53 4.33 16.34
CA VAL A 86 6.70 4.95 15.02
C VAL A 86 5.47 4.70 14.13
N PHE A 87 4.78 3.56 14.32
CA PHE A 87 3.54 3.24 13.60
C PHE A 87 2.38 4.11 14.08
N VAL A 88 2.23 4.32 15.39
CA VAL A 88 1.24 5.24 15.95
C VAL A 88 1.49 6.65 15.44
N LYS A 89 2.74 7.13 15.51
CA LYS A 89 3.10 8.47 15.02
C LYS A 89 2.77 8.64 13.53
N SER A 90 3.27 7.76 12.68
CA SER A 90 3.09 7.89 11.22
C SER A 90 1.66 7.59 10.77
N ASN A 91 1.08 6.46 11.23
CA ASN A 91 -0.17 5.94 10.67
C ASN A 91 -1.42 6.55 11.32
N ILE A 92 -1.34 7.01 12.58
CA ILE A 92 -2.48 7.60 13.28
C ILE A 92 -2.30 9.12 13.40
N LEU A 93 -1.23 9.59 14.06
CA LEU A 93 -1.04 11.03 14.28
C LEU A 93 -0.80 11.78 12.97
N GLY A 94 -0.05 11.16 12.02
CA GLY A 94 0.12 11.72 10.69
C GLY A 94 -1.20 11.88 9.94
N VAL A 95 -2.07 10.87 9.94
CA VAL A 95 -3.39 10.94 9.32
C VAL A 95 -4.28 11.97 10.01
N HIS A 96 -4.27 12.00 11.35
CA HIS A 96 -5.00 13.01 12.13
C HIS A 96 -4.55 14.41 11.74
N ASN A 97 -3.25 14.69 11.66
CA ASN A 97 -2.72 16.00 11.26
C ASN A 97 -3.19 16.41 9.87
N LEU A 98 -3.12 15.50 8.87
CA LEU A 98 -3.62 15.78 7.52
C LEU A 98 -5.11 16.13 7.52
N LEU A 99 -5.92 15.40 8.28
CA LEU A 99 -7.36 15.65 8.39
C LEU A 99 -7.67 17.00 9.07
N GLU A 100 -6.91 17.38 10.12
CA GLU A 100 -7.04 18.67 10.77
C GLU A 100 -6.68 19.83 9.83
N LEU A 101 -5.61 19.67 9.05
CA LEU A 101 -5.22 20.67 8.06
C LEU A 101 -6.28 20.83 6.94
N ILE A 102 -6.91 19.72 6.51
CA ILE A 102 -8.05 19.78 5.57
C ILE A 102 -9.26 20.46 6.22
N ARG A 103 -9.56 20.09 7.46
CA ARG A 103 -10.68 20.70 8.22
C ARG A 103 -10.53 22.20 8.37
N GLY A 104 -9.32 22.70 8.56
CA GLY A 104 -8.99 24.11 8.65
C GLY A 104 -9.21 24.90 7.36
N LYS A 105 -9.33 24.23 6.19
CA LYS A 105 -9.63 24.90 4.93
C LYS A 105 -11.13 25.24 4.78
N PRO A 106 -11.48 26.31 4.04
CA PRO A 106 -12.86 26.54 3.59
C PRO A 106 -13.40 25.29 2.88
N SER A 107 -14.68 24.98 3.04
CA SER A 107 -15.27 23.73 2.50
C SER A 107 -15.10 23.59 0.99
N TYR A 108 -15.15 24.68 0.24
CA TYR A 108 -14.98 24.71 -1.22
C TYR A 108 -13.53 24.50 -1.69
N ASP A 109 -12.53 24.58 -0.77
CA ASP A 109 -11.09 24.40 -1.05
C ASP A 109 -10.55 23.09 -0.44
N ARG A 110 -11.42 22.25 0.11
CA ARG A 110 -11.01 20.97 0.69
C ARG A 110 -10.77 19.94 -0.41
N PRO A 111 -9.58 19.31 -0.45
CA PRO A 111 -9.33 18.21 -1.38
C PRO A 111 -10.14 16.96 -1.00
N LEU A 112 -10.33 16.05 -1.95
CA LEU A 112 -10.65 14.68 -1.66
C LEU A 112 -9.50 14.05 -0.84
N PHE A 113 -9.78 13.50 0.35
CA PHE A 113 -8.80 12.75 1.12
C PHE A 113 -8.80 11.27 0.74
N PHE A 114 -7.79 10.84 0.00
CA PHE A 114 -7.68 9.46 -0.45
C PHE A 114 -6.69 8.69 0.45
N HIS A 115 -7.19 7.81 1.32
CA HIS A 115 -6.38 7.04 2.25
C HIS A 115 -6.07 5.64 1.72
N ILE A 116 -4.78 5.31 1.61
CA ILE A 116 -4.32 3.98 1.22
C ILE A 116 -4.21 3.11 2.48
N SER A 117 -5.08 2.12 2.60
CA SER A 117 -5.14 1.13 3.66
C SER A 117 -4.67 -0.25 3.19
N THR A 118 -4.97 -1.29 3.90
CA THR A 118 -4.53 -2.67 3.68
C THR A 118 -5.65 -3.67 3.98
N ASP A 119 -5.65 -4.81 3.32
CA ASP A 119 -6.54 -5.94 3.62
C ASP A 119 -6.27 -6.55 5.01
N GLU A 120 -5.10 -6.33 5.59
CA GLU A 120 -4.74 -6.79 6.93
C GLU A 120 -5.64 -6.20 8.03
N VAL A 121 -6.38 -5.11 7.76
CA VAL A 121 -7.34 -4.54 8.71
C VAL A 121 -8.51 -5.48 9.03
N TYR A 122 -8.81 -6.43 8.14
CA TYR A 122 -9.87 -7.42 8.36
C TYR A 122 -9.46 -8.55 9.30
N GLY A 123 -8.16 -8.85 9.42
CA GLY A 123 -7.63 -10.01 10.12
C GLY A 123 -7.75 -11.29 9.31
N ASP A 124 -7.79 -12.42 10.01
CA ASP A 124 -7.71 -13.76 9.44
C ASP A 124 -9.06 -14.28 8.94
N ARG A 125 -9.07 -14.97 7.78
CA ARG A 125 -10.27 -15.61 7.23
C ARG A 125 -9.92 -16.97 6.62
N HIS A 126 -10.42 -18.04 7.23
CA HIS A 126 -10.16 -19.39 6.75
C HIS A 126 -10.88 -19.69 5.43
N ASP A 127 -12.15 -19.29 5.31
CA ASP A 127 -13.00 -19.58 4.14
C ASP A 127 -13.64 -18.32 3.56
N GLY A 128 -13.89 -18.34 2.23
CA GLY A 128 -14.51 -17.22 1.51
C GLY A 128 -13.58 -16.03 1.36
N LYS A 129 -14.16 -14.85 1.16
CA LYS A 129 -13.47 -13.57 0.96
C LYS A 129 -14.13 -12.49 1.80
N PHE A 130 -13.35 -11.55 2.32
CA PHE A 130 -13.88 -10.33 2.91
C PHE A 130 -14.40 -9.40 1.82
N THR A 131 -15.47 -8.70 2.13
CA THR A 131 -16.02 -7.59 1.38
C THR A 131 -15.81 -6.29 2.16
N GLU A 132 -16.11 -5.15 1.56
CA GLU A 132 -15.95 -3.85 2.20
C GLU A 132 -16.89 -3.65 3.41
N ASP A 133 -17.98 -4.43 3.50
CA ASP A 133 -18.98 -4.40 4.59
C ASP A 133 -18.58 -5.25 5.81
N ASP A 134 -17.53 -6.07 5.69
CA ASP A 134 -17.04 -6.90 6.78
C ASP A 134 -16.38 -6.04 7.89
N LYS A 135 -16.51 -6.50 9.14
CA LYS A 135 -15.93 -5.82 10.32
C LYS A 135 -14.41 -5.91 10.29
N LEU A 136 -13.77 -4.82 10.70
CA LEU A 136 -12.33 -4.79 10.91
C LEU A 136 -11.96 -5.51 12.21
N LYS A 137 -10.96 -6.41 12.14
CA LYS A 137 -10.46 -7.20 13.26
C LYS A 137 -8.94 -7.40 13.12
N PRO A 138 -8.15 -6.33 13.15
CA PRO A 138 -6.70 -6.40 12.93
C PRO A 138 -5.99 -7.26 13.98
N SER A 139 -4.96 -8.01 13.56
CA SER A 139 -4.27 -9.02 14.38
C SER A 139 -2.91 -8.56 14.90
N ASN A 140 -2.38 -7.45 14.42
CA ASN A 140 -1.04 -6.95 14.79
C ASN A 140 -1.04 -5.42 14.92
N PRO A 141 0.00 -4.80 15.55
CA PRO A 141 0.04 -3.36 15.76
C PRO A 141 -0.01 -2.54 14.46
N TYR A 142 0.65 -2.99 13.37
CA TYR A 142 0.57 -2.31 12.08
C TYR A 142 -0.87 -2.25 11.57
N SER A 143 -1.54 -3.40 11.44
CA SER A 143 -2.91 -3.46 10.92
C SER A 143 -3.90 -2.72 11.83
N ALA A 144 -3.66 -2.73 13.16
CA ALA A 144 -4.45 -1.95 14.12
C ALA A 144 -4.31 -0.43 13.89
N THR A 145 -3.08 0.07 13.62
CA THR A 145 -2.89 1.50 13.32
C THR A 145 -3.54 1.91 11.99
N LYS A 146 -3.56 1.02 10.99
CA LYS A 146 -4.25 1.28 9.71
C LYS A 146 -5.77 1.30 9.90
N ALA A 147 -6.34 0.36 10.67
CA ALA A 147 -7.76 0.36 11.00
C ALA A 147 -8.17 1.61 11.80
N ALA A 148 -7.36 2.04 12.76
CA ALA A 148 -7.58 3.27 13.52
C ALA A 148 -7.59 4.52 12.60
N ALA A 149 -6.68 4.58 11.63
CA ALA A 149 -6.64 5.65 10.64
C ALA A 149 -7.91 5.70 9.80
N GLU A 150 -8.44 4.55 9.34
CA GLU A 150 -9.73 4.50 8.64
C GLU A 150 -10.88 5.05 9.49
N MET A 151 -10.93 4.68 10.79
CA MET A 151 -11.96 5.21 11.70
C MET A 151 -11.87 6.73 11.88
N LEU A 152 -10.66 7.31 11.89
CA LEU A 152 -10.49 8.76 11.86
C LEU A 152 -11.07 9.36 10.58
N VAL A 153 -10.72 8.82 9.41
CA VAL A 153 -11.22 9.31 8.12
C VAL A 153 -12.75 9.30 8.09
N LEU A 154 -13.38 8.18 8.46
CA LEU A 154 -14.83 8.03 8.48
C LEU A 154 -15.50 9.00 9.48
N SER A 155 -14.88 9.21 10.65
CA SER A 155 -15.39 10.13 11.66
C SER A 155 -15.32 11.58 11.19
N TYR A 156 -14.24 11.98 10.48
CA TYR A 156 -14.07 13.33 9.94
C TYR A 156 -15.03 13.60 8.79
N HIS A 157 -15.31 12.61 7.96
CA HIS A 157 -16.38 12.72 6.96
C HIS A 157 -17.73 12.96 7.63
N ARG A 158 -18.12 12.14 8.59
CA ARG A 158 -19.41 12.22 9.28
C ARG A 158 -19.59 13.54 10.04
N THR A 159 -18.51 14.02 10.66
CA THR A 159 -18.59 15.19 11.57
C THR A 159 -18.37 16.52 10.81
N TYR A 160 -17.47 16.55 9.86
CA TYR A 160 -17.01 17.77 9.21
C TYR A 160 -17.27 17.83 7.70
N GLY A 161 -17.85 16.77 7.12
CA GLY A 161 -18.17 16.70 5.68
C GLY A 161 -16.93 16.68 4.78
N ILE A 162 -15.79 16.13 5.26
CA ILE A 162 -14.61 15.96 4.42
C ILE A 162 -14.84 14.78 3.48
N ASP A 163 -14.77 15.03 2.17
CA ASP A 163 -14.85 13.95 1.18
C ASP A 163 -13.66 12.99 1.32
N TYR A 164 -13.93 11.70 1.25
CA TYR A 164 -12.91 10.68 1.40
C TYR A 164 -12.99 9.59 0.34
N LEU A 165 -11.91 8.84 0.21
CA LEU A 165 -11.84 7.55 -0.46
C LEU A 165 -10.86 6.67 0.32
N ILE A 166 -11.19 5.41 0.54
CA ILE A 166 -10.31 4.44 1.21
C ILE A 166 -10.14 3.26 0.28
N THR A 167 -8.88 2.78 0.13
CA THR A 167 -8.62 1.49 -0.50
C THR A 167 -7.89 0.56 0.43
N ARG A 168 -8.33 -0.71 0.48
CA ARG A 168 -7.71 -1.81 1.21
C ARG A 168 -7.04 -2.73 0.22
N SER A 169 -5.74 -2.52 0.02
CA SER A 169 -4.97 -3.27 -0.97
C SER A 169 -4.40 -4.54 -0.37
N SER A 170 -4.40 -5.62 -1.16
CA SER A 170 -3.70 -6.88 -0.86
C SER A 170 -2.18 -6.73 -0.99
N ASN A 171 -1.43 -7.84 -0.85
CA ASN A 171 0.03 -7.79 -0.94
C ASN A 171 0.49 -7.36 -2.33
N ASN A 172 1.05 -6.15 -2.40
CA ASN A 172 1.64 -5.65 -3.64
C ASN A 172 3.06 -6.18 -3.83
N TYR A 173 3.43 -6.43 -5.09
CA TYR A 173 4.81 -6.74 -5.50
C TYR A 173 5.19 -5.96 -6.77
N GLY A 174 6.48 -5.75 -7.00
CA GLY A 174 6.97 -5.06 -8.20
C GLY A 174 8.27 -4.33 -7.99
N GLU A 175 8.68 -3.59 -8.99
CA GLU A 175 9.89 -2.77 -9.03
C GLU A 175 9.87 -1.74 -7.88
N ARG A 176 11.03 -1.36 -7.39
CA ARG A 176 11.20 -0.42 -6.28
C ARG A 176 10.65 -0.89 -4.92
N GLN A 177 10.21 -2.17 -4.81
CA GLN A 177 9.83 -2.73 -3.52
C GLN A 177 11.07 -2.99 -2.66
N PHE A 178 11.01 -2.59 -1.39
CA PHE A 178 12.14 -2.75 -0.47
C PHE A 178 12.45 -4.23 -0.18
N GLU A 179 13.73 -4.55 -0.03
CA GLU A 179 14.26 -5.92 0.03
C GLU A 179 13.83 -6.76 1.25
N GLU A 180 13.16 -6.17 2.23
CA GLU A 180 12.59 -6.89 3.38
C GLU A 180 11.35 -7.74 3.03
N LYS A 181 10.69 -7.45 1.91
CA LYS A 181 9.48 -8.16 1.46
C LYS A 181 9.83 -9.45 0.73
N LEU A 182 8.91 -10.43 0.70
CA LEU A 182 9.19 -11.80 0.27
C LEU A 182 9.85 -11.90 -1.11
N ILE A 183 9.23 -11.33 -2.15
CA ILE A 183 9.76 -11.47 -3.52
C ILE A 183 11.11 -10.77 -3.68
N PRO A 184 11.30 -9.49 -3.29
CA PRO A 184 12.61 -8.86 -3.30
C PRO A 184 13.66 -9.63 -2.48
N LYS A 185 13.26 -10.19 -1.34
CA LYS A 185 14.15 -11.02 -0.50
C LYS A 185 14.59 -12.29 -1.20
N CYS A 186 13.68 -12.96 -1.92
CA CYS A 186 14.03 -14.10 -2.75
C CYS A 186 15.10 -13.72 -3.80
N LEU A 187 14.85 -12.60 -4.53
CA LEU A 187 15.77 -12.11 -5.57
C LEU A 187 17.16 -11.76 -4.97
N GLN A 188 17.18 -11.08 -3.83
CA GLN A 188 18.42 -10.76 -3.13
C GLN A 188 19.19 -12.03 -2.73
N CYS A 189 18.49 -13.01 -2.11
CA CYS A 189 19.12 -14.27 -1.71
C CYS A 189 19.69 -15.04 -2.89
N ILE A 190 18.98 -15.08 -4.02
CA ILE A 190 19.45 -15.72 -5.26
C ILE A 190 20.72 -15.04 -5.77
N LYS A 191 20.72 -13.69 -5.80
CA LYS A 191 21.87 -12.89 -6.26
C LYS A 191 23.11 -13.08 -5.37
N GLU A 192 22.90 -13.23 -4.06
CA GLU A 192 23.97 -13.40 -3.06
C GLU A 192 24.33 -14.86 -2.82
N ASP A 193 23.73 -15.81 -3.54
CA ASP A 193 23.87 -17.27 -3.36
C ASP A 193 23.57 -17.72 -1.91
N LYS A 194 22.57 -17.07 -1.29
CA LYS A 194 22.08 -17.36 0.06
C LYS A 194 20.78 -18.15 0.01
N LYS A 195 20.46 -18.84 1.11
CA LYS A 195 19.17 -19.51 1.26
C LYS A 195 18.05 -18.50 1.54
N ILE A 196 16.89 -18.72 0.89
CA ILE A 196 15.68 -17.92 1.07
C ILE A 196 15.01 -18.33 2.40
N PRO A 197 14.86 -17.42 3.38
CA PRO A 197 14.18 -17.72 4.63
C PRO A 197 12.66 -17.75 4.42
N ILE A 198 12.02 -18.86 4.75
CA ILE A 198 10.55 -19.01 4.75
C ILE A 198 10.09 -19.26 6.19
N HIS A 199 9.20 -18.42 6.71
CA HIS A 199 8.66 -18.53 8.05
C HIS A 199 7.67 -19.69 8.18
N GLY A 200 7.77 -20.45 9.29
CA GLY A 200 6.97 -21.64 9.53
C GLY A 200 7.20 -22.69 8.45
N ASP A 201 6.14 -23.28 7.93
CA ASP A 201 6.13 -24.20 6.80
C ASP A 201 5.88 -23.53 5.45
N GLY A 202 5.68 -22.19 5.44
CA GLY A 202 5.39 -21.41 4.25
C GLY A 202 3.95 -21.52 3.73
N SER A 203 3.04 -22.13 4.48
CA SER A 203 1.64 -22.38 4.09
C SER A 203 0.73 -21.14 4.11
N TYR A 204 1.22 -20.03 4.68
CA TYR A 204 0.45 -18.79 4.76
C TYR A 204 0.05 -18.28 3.39
N VAL A 205 -1.26 -18.04 3.20
CA VAL A 205 -1.85 -17.62 1.92
C VAL A 205 -1.98 -16.10 1.87
N ARG A 206 -1.53 -15.53 0.76
CA ARG A 206 -1.69 -14.10 0.46
C ARG A 206 -2.26 -13.93 -0.94
N ASP A 207 -2.96 -12.84 -1.15
CA ASP A 207 -3.27 -12.35 -2.49
C ASP A 207 -2.07 -11.54 -3.00
N TRP A 208 -1.68 -11.75 -4.24
CA TRP A 208 -0.51 -11.11 -4.85
C TRP A 208 -0.92 -10.23 -6.01
N THR A 209 -0.91 -8.91 -5.78
CA THR A 209 -1.29 -7.90 -6.77
C THR A 209 -0.06 -7.17 -7.30
N TYR A 210 0.11 -7.12 -8.63
CA TYR A 210 1.18 -6.33 -9.23
C TYR A 210 0.98 -4.84 -8.97
N VAL A 211 2.04 -4.14 -8.58
CA VAL A 211 1.95 -2.74 -8.14
C VAL A 211 1.34 -1.81 -9.18
N LYS A 212 1.60 -2.04 -10.47
CA LYS A 212 1.02 -1.20 -11.53
C LYS A 212 -0.47 -1.44 -11.72
N ASP A 213 -0.96 -2.67 -11.47
CA ASP A 213 -2.41 -2.94 -11.45
C ASP A 213 -3.09 -2.25 -10.27
N ASN A 214 -2.45 -2.27 -9.09
CA ASN A 214 -2.94 -1.51 -7.94
C ASN A 214 -2.99 -0.01 -8.24
N VAL A 215 -1.92 0.56 -8.78
CA VAL A 215 -1.86 1.98 -9.16
C VAL A 215 -2.92 2.34 -10.21
N ASN A 216 -3.14 1.46 -11.19
CA ASN A 216 -4.21 1.64 -12.17
C ASN A 216 -5.59 1.71 -11.51
N ALA A 217 -5.86 0.86 -10.52
CA ALA A 217 -7.10 0.92 -9.74
C ALA A 217 -7.29 2.29 -9.05
N LEU A 218 -6.22 2.80 -8.39
CA LEU A 218 -6.25 4.11 -7.72
C LEU A 218 -6.55 5.25 -8.71
N ILE A 219 -5.91 5.23 -9.87
CA ILE A 219 -6.12 6.21 -10.93
C ILE A 219 -7.55 6.16 -11.48
N LEU A 220 -8.07 4.97 -11.76
CA LEU A 220 -9.45 4.79 -12.23
C LEU A 220 -10.48 5.35 -11.24
N LEU A 221 -10.28 5.13 -9.94
CA LEU A 221 -11.15 5.70 -8.90
C LEU A 221 -11.15 7.24 -8.92
N ILE A 222 -9.98 7.85 -9.09
CA ILE A 222 -9.83 9.32 -9.20
C ILE A 222 -10.48 9.83 -10.48
N GLU A 223 -10.19 9.24 -11.64
CA GLU A 223 -10.72 9.67 -12.95
C GLU A 223 -12.25 9.57 -13.04
N LYS A 224 -12.83 8.57 -12.35
CA LYS A 224 -14.29 8.42 -12.24
C LYS A 224 -14.92 9.31 -11.17
N ASN A 225 -14.13 10.15 -10.50
CA ASN A 225 -14.57 11.06 -9.43
C ASN A 225 -15.39 10.34 -8.33
N ILE A 226 -14.99 9.13 -7.96
CA ILE A 226 -15.64 8.35 -6.91
C ILE A 226 -15.23 8.96 -5.55
N LYS A 227 -16.21 9.11 -4.65
CA LYS A 227 -16.02 9.71 -3.33
C LYS A 227 -16.86 9.00 -2.29
N ASN A 228 -16.47 9.17 -1.02
CA ASN A 228 -17.20 8.76 0.17
C ASN A 228 -17.50 7.25 0.19
N ASP A 229 -16.50 6.47 -0.20
CA ASP A 229 -16.61 5.02 -0.30
C ASP A 229 -15.31 4.31 0.03
N VAL A 230 -15.37 2.97 0.21
CA VAL A 230 -14.27 2.07 0.50
C VAL A 230 -14.21 1.01 -0.58
N PHE A 231 -13.00 0.64 -1.05
CA PHE A 231 -12.79 -0.39 -2.06
C PHE A 231 -11.64 -1.32 -1.68
N ASN A 232 -11.86 -2.62 -1.84
CA ASN A 232 -10.79 -3.60 -1.82
C ASN A 232 -10.09 -3.64 -3.18
N ILE A 233 -8.75 -3.75 -3.16
CA ILE A 233 -7.93 -3.94 -4.37
C ILE A 233 -7.14 -5.23 -4.20
N ALA A 234 -7.53 -6.27 -4.94
CA ALA A 234 -6.93 -7.58 -4.91
C ALA A 234 -7.00 -8.24 -6.29
N ALA A 235 -5.90 -8.82 -6.75
CA ALA A 235 -5.89 -9.57 -8.01
C ALA A 235 -6.67 -10.88 -7.91
N GLU A 236 -7.04 -11.28 -6.69
CA GLU A 236 -7.70 -12.53 -6.34
C GLU A 236 -6.86 -13.76 -6.70
N ASN A 237 -5.54 -13.59 -6.60
CA ASN A 237 -4.53 -14.60 -6.85
C ASN A 237 -3.92 -15.09 -5.54
N TYR A 238 -4.53 -16.10 -4.97
CA TYR A 238 -4.20 -16.62 -3.64
C TYR A 238 -3.11 -17.69 -3.73
N LEU A 239 -1.88 -17.33 -3.35
CA LEU A 239 -0.73 -18.23 -3.34
C LEU A 239 -0.11 -18.28 -1.95
N THR A 240 0.44 -19.44 -1.61
CA THR A 240 1.23 -19.56 -0.38
C THR A 240 2.59 -18.88 -0.55
N ASN A 241 3.19 -18.43 0.56
CA ASN A 241 4.53 -17.87 0.55
C ASN A 241 5.56 -18.85 -0.05
N LEU A 242 5.39 -20.16 0.24
CA LEU A 242 6.24 -21.22 -0.31
C LEU A 242 6.08 -21.34 -1.82
N THR A 243 4.84 -21.32 -2.34
CA THR A 243 4.57 -21.35 -3.79
C THR A 243 5.25 -20.21 -4.51
N VAL A 244 5.09 -18.98 -4.00
CA VAL A 244 5.74 -17.79 -4.60
C VAL A 244 7.25 -17.90 -4.61
N ALA A 245 7.86 -18.36 -3.50
CA ALA A 245 9.31 -18.57 -3.45
C ALA A 245 9.80 -19.62 -4.46
N LYS A 246 9.06 -20.72 -4.62
CA LYS A 246 9.37 -21.78 -5.62
C LYS A 246 9.23 -21.25 -7.06
N GLU A 247 8.21 -20.45 -7.36
CA GLU A 247 8.07 -19.82 -8.66
C GLU A 247 9.27 -18.91 -8.98
N VAL A 248 9.66 -18.05 -8.03
CA VAL A 248 10.85 -17.20 -8.21
C VAL A 248 12.10 -18.05 -8.44
N LEU A 249 12.32 -19.13 -7.70
CA LEU A 249 13.46 -20.04 -7.91
C LEU A 249 13.46 -20.68 -9.31
N THR A 250 12.29 -21.12 -9.78
CA THR A 250 12.14 -21.74 -11.11
C THR A 250 12.56 -20.75 -12.22
N TRP A 251 12.23 -19.48 -12.12
CA TRP A 251 12.60 -18.46 -13.09
C TRP A 251 14.11 -18.23 -13.17
N TYR A 252 14.85 -18.46 -12.07
CA TYR A 252 16.31 -18.37 -12.02
C TYR A 252 17.00 -19.71 -12.19
N ASN A 253 16.29 -20.77 -12.65
CA ASN A 253 16.81 -22.13 -12.78
C ASN A 253 17.49 -22.64 -11.49
N LYS A 254 16.96 -22.26 -10.33
CA LYS A 254 17.40 -22.73 -9.01
C LYS A 254 16.41 -23.77 -8.49
N ASN A 255 16.87 -24.64 -7.60
CA ASN A 255 16.05 -25.68 -6.98
C ASN A 255 15.62 -25.32 -5.55
N GLU A 256 14.72 -26.12 -4.97
CA GLU A 256 14.15 -25.91 -3.64
C GLU A 256 15.17 -26.04 -2.49
N ASN A 257 16.35 -26.60 -2.72
CA ASN A 257 17.43 -26.63 -1.72
C ASN A 257 17.92 -25.22 -1.34
N CYS A 258 17.59 -24.21 -2.14
CA CYS A 258 17.81 -22.80 -1.82
C CYS A 258 16.84 -22.26 -0.77
N ILE A 259 15.83 -23.01 -0.32
CA ILE A 259 14.90 -22.60 0.74
C ILE A 259 15.45 -23.06 2.10
N LYS A 260 15.25 -22.22 3.13
CA LYS A 260 15.49 -22.53 4.54
C LYS A 260 14.26 -22.14 5.34
N PHE A 261 13.60 -23.09 5.97
CA PHE A 261 12.54 -22.82 6.91
C PHE A 261 13.10 -22.22 8.20
N VAL A 262 12.47 -21.14 8.68
CA VAL A 262 12.84 -20.43 9.91
C VAL A 262 11.65 -20.36 10.86
N GLU A 263 11.91 -19.96 12.12
CA GLU A 263 10.87 -19.84 13.14
C GLU A 263 9.71 -18.96 12.68
N ASN A 264 8.51 -19.30 13.13
CA ASN A 264 7.29 -18.60 12.74
C ASN A 264 7.21 -17.24 13.44
N ARG A 265 6.45 -16.32 12.86
CA ARG A 265 6.20 -14.98 13.40
C ARG A 265 5.02 -14.99 14.35
N TRP A 266 5.10 -14.21 15.42
CA TRP A 266 3.96 -13.92 16.28
C TRP A 266 2.92 -13.05 15.56
N GLY A 267 1.62 -13.31 15.81
CA GLY A 267 0.53 -12.47 15.26
C GLY A 267 0.40 -12.49 13.74
N GLN A 268 0.88 -13.55 13.09
CA GLN A 268 0.75 -13.71 11.64
C GLN A 268 -0.57 -14.41 11.29
N ASP A 269 -1.41 -13.72 10.51
CA ASP A 269 -2.64 -14.29 9.98
C ASP A 269 -2.35 -15.41 8.96
N ILE A 270 -3.17 -16.44 8.98
CA ILE A 270 -3.00 -17.63 8.13
C ILE A 270 -3.37 -17.29 6.68
N ARG A 271 -4.47 -16.53 6.49
CA ARG A 271 -4.97 -16.23 5.15
C ARG A 271 -5.61 -14.86 5.06
N TYR A 272 -5.15 -14.06 4.10
CA TYR A 272 -5.84 -12.85 3.64
C TYR A 272 -6.53 -13.13 2.32
N ALA A 273 -7.81 -12.84 2.25
CA ALA A 273 -8.58 -12.94 1.01
C ALA A 273 -9.71 -11.92 0.99
N VAL A 274 -9.66 -10.99 0.07
CA VAL A 274 -10.67 -9.95 -0.13
C VAL A 274 -11.25 -10.04 -1.53
N SER A 275 -12.47 -9.56 -1.71
CA SER A 275 -13.15 -9.49 -3.00
C SER A 275 -12.97 -8.09 -3.60
N SER A 276 -12.60 -8.01 -4.87
CA SER A 276 -12.54 -6.76 -5.65
C SER A 276 -13.77 -6.55 -6.56
N GLU A 277 -14.82 -7.30 -6.35
CA GLU A 277 -16.05 -7.23 -7.14
C GLU A 277 -16.63 -5.81 -7.21
N LYS A 278 -16.66 -5.10 -6.09
CA LYS A 278 -17.14 -3.72 -5.99
C LYS A 278 -16.31 -2.79 -6.87
N LEU A 279 -14.98 -2.89 -6.79
CA LEU A 279 -14.04 -2.11 -7.62
C LEU A 279 -14.23 -2.40 -9.11
N LYS A 280 -14.30 -3.69 -9.49
CA LYS A 280 -14.50 -4.13 -10.88
C LYS A 280 -15.81 -3.56 -11.45
N LYS A 281 -16.89 -3.61 -10.69
CA LYS A 281 -18.19 -3.04 -11.10
C LYS A 281 -18.16 -1.52 -11.25
N ALA A 282 -17.52 -0.82 -10.31
CA ALA A 282 -17.47 0.64 -10.29
C ALA A 282 -16.55 1.22 -11.39
N THR A 283 -15.46 0.54 -11.71
CA THR A 283 -14.40 1.11 -12.54
C THR A 283 -14.15 0.38 -13.86
N GLY A 284 -14.51 -0.89 -13.97
CA GLY A 284 -14.09 -1.77 -15.04
C GLY A 284 -12.65 -2.29 -14.87
N TRP A 285 -12.06 -2.11 -13.68
CA TRP A 285 -10.71 -2.57 -13.38
C TRP A 285 -10.55 -4.08 -13.59
N ASN A 286 -9.47 -4.46 -14.28
CA ASN A 286 -9.15 -5.86 -14.57
C ASN A 286 -7.62 -6.04 -14.45
N PRO A 287 -7.11 -6.68 -13.38
CA PRO A 287 -5.69 -6.89 -13.19
C PRO A 287 -5.12 -7.93 -14.17
N ASP A 288 -3.90 -7.71 -14.64
CA ASP A 288 -3.18 -8.64 -15.52
C ASP A 288 -2.14 -9.45 -14.71
N PHE A 289 -2.63 -10.40 -13.93
CA PHE A 289 -1.79 -11.17 -13.02
C PHE A 289 -0.71 -12.00 -13.74
N ILE A 290 -1.04 -12.68 -14.83
CA ILE A 290 -0.12 -13.64 -15.50
C ILE A 290 1.16 -12.97 -16.00
N ASN A 291 1.08 -11.72 -16.42
CA ASN A 291 2.22 -10.97 -16.92
C ASN A 291 2.97 -10.18 -15.83
N GLY A 292 2.34 -9.89 -14.70
CA GLY A 292 2.94 -9.07 -13.64
C GLY A 292 4.18 -9.71 -13.03
N LEU A 293 4.09 -10.95 -12.56
CA LEU A 293 5.23 -11.66 -11.96
C LEU A 293 6.31 -11.91 -13.02
N LYS A 294 5.93 -12.28 -14.25
CA LYS A 294 6.82 -12.44 -15.40
C LYS A 294 7.60 -11.17 -15.70
N LYS A 295 6.93 -10.03 -15.79
CA LYS A 295 7.57 -8.74 -16.08
C LYS A 295 8.53 -8.29 -14.99
N PHE A 296 8.27 -8.69 -13.75
CA PHE A 296 9.07 -8.27 -12.60
C PHE A 296 10.32 -9.14 -12.39
N VAL A 297 10.23 -10.45 -12.66
CA VAL A 297 11.29 -11.43 -12.38
C VAL A 297 12.16 -11.70 -13.63
N GLY A 298 11.64 -11.54 -14.83
CA GLY A 298 12.34 -11.71 -16.11
C GLY A 298 12.94 -10.45 -16.64
#